data_25ff5d136e63e58356cc6b9e80ff08fb
#
_entry.id   25ff5d136e63e58356cc6b9e80ff08fb
#
_cell.length_a   1.000
_cell.length_b   1.000
_cell.length_c   1.000
_cell.angle_alpha   90.00
_cell.angle_beta   90.00
_cell.angle_gamma   90.00
#
_symmetry.space_group_name_H-M   'P 1'
#
loop_
_entity.id
_entity.type
_entity.pdbx_description
1 polymer ?
#
loop_
_entity_poly.entity_id
_entity_poly.type
_entity_poly.pdbx_seq_one_letter_code
_entity_poly.pdbx_strand_id
1 'polypeptide(L)'
;IPINSGLSSSSALIIAWINFLLNTFSTYKVSAELLAEISYRVEVIEIGNSGGKMDQYTISFGKTIFLDTLEDKVTPYDHDLCDMIIGVSNQQKDTEGLLKKLKTNALISIDLVKKKFPKFDIYNPLSYDLEKFLIELDEELRPYFRAAIGNYKITLNAQNEFNKSFLNIEKISKLMSEHHSFLKNDLKITTPEIDLMIDIADKNGSLASKIVGSGGGGSIVCLSNNKETSAKILKKFNEIGVKEAFIAKRGSGPKIIINE
;
A
#
# COMPACT_ATOMS: atom_id res chain seq x y z
N ILE A 1 8.34 -13.64 6.34
CA ILE A 1 7.71 -12.32 6.53
C ILE A 1 7.57 -12.11 8.03
N PRO A 2 8.05 -10.99 8.59
CA PRO A 2 7.92 -10.69 10.01
C PRO A 2 6.46 -10.65 10.45
N ILE A 3 6.15 -11.25 11.61
CA ILE A 3 4.79 -11.27 12.16
C ILE A 3 4.44 -9.89 12.71
N ASN A 4 3.20 -9.43 12.47
CA ASN A 4 2.67 -8.13 12.91
C ASN A 4 3.48 -6.92 12.40
N SER A 5 4.18 -7.07 11.29
CA SER A 5 4.95 -6.00 10.65
C SER A 5 4.15 -5.13 9.70
N GLY A 6 2.92 -5.53 9.38
CA GLY A 6 2.11 -4.86 8.35
C GLY A 6 2.56 -5.14 6.91
N LEU A 7 3.28 -6.23 6.70
CA LEU A 7 3.73 -6.72 5.41
C LEU A 7 2.89 -7.91 4.93
N SER A 8 1.62 -7.95 5.28
CA SER A 8 0.61 -8.91 4.80
C SER A 8 0.99 -10.39 5.01
N SER A 9 1.55 -10.71 6.19
CA SER A 9 1.97 -12.09 6.52
C SER A 9 0.79 -13.07 6.53
N SER A 10 -0.40 -12.66 6.96
CA SER A 10 -1.63 -13.49 6.93
C SER A 10 -2.01 -13.83 5.50
N SER A 11 -2.12 -12.83 4.63
CA SER A 11 -2.45 -13.03 3.22
C SER A 11 -1.44 -13.93 2.52
N ALA A 12 -0.14 -13.76 2.81
CA ALA A 12 0.90 -14.62 2.24
C ALA A 12 0.75 -16.08 2.66
N LEU A 13 0.40 -16.35 3.92
CA LEU A 13 0.16 -17.71 4.42
C LEU A 13 -1.09 -18.34 3.79
N ILE A 14 -2.19 -17.58 3.74
CA ILE A 14 -3.46 -18.02 3.12
C ILE A 14 -3.24 -18.34 1.65
N ILE A 15 -2.57 -17.47 0.90
CA ILE A 15 -2.27 -17.67 -0.53
C ILE A 15 -1.40 -18.91 -0.73
N ALA A 16 -0.35 -19.09 0.07
CA ALA A 16 0.50 -20.28 -0.03
C ALA A 16 -0.29 -21.56 0.21
N TRP A 17 -1.18 -21.57 1.19
CA TRP A 17 -2.03 -22.71 1.52
C TRP A 17 -3.07 -23.00 0.41
N ILE A 18 -3.79 -21.98 -0.05
CA ILE A 18 -4.76 -22.14 -1.15
C ILE A 18 -4.06 -22.57 -2.44
N ASN A 19 -2.88 -22.02 -2.76
CA ASN A 19 -2.10 -22.44 -3.91
C ASN A 19 -1.71 -23.92 -3.83
N PHE A 20 -1.28 -24.39 -2.65
CA PHE A 20 -1.00 -25.80 -2.42
C PHE A 20 -2.25 -26.66 -2.63
N LEU A 21 -3.39 -26.31 -2.02
CA LEU A 21 -4.62 -27.08 -2.14
C LEU A 21 -5.11 -27.17 -3.60
N LEU A 22 -5.13 -26.05 -4.31
CA LEU A 22 -5.58 -26.00 -5.69
C LEU A 22 -4.66 -26.82 -6.61
N ASN A 23 -3.36 -26.75 -6.46
CA ASN A 23 -2.44 -27.53 -7.31
C ASN A 23 -2.40 -29.01 -6.94
N THR A 24 -2.76 -29.41 -5.72
CA THR A 24 -2.74 -30.80 -5.28
C THR A 24 -4.05 -31.51 -5.56
N PHE A 25 -5.19 -30.85 -5.37
CA PHE A 25 -6.50 -31.49 -5.35
C PHE A 25 -7.46 -31.00 -6.45
N SER A 26 -7.07 -29.99 -7.23
CA SER A 26 -7.88 -29.46 -8.33
C SER A 26 -7.29 -29.88 -9.68
N THR A 27 -8.16 -30.05 -10.66
CA THR A 27 -7.81 -30.26 -12.07
C THR A 27 -7.72 -28.94 -12.85
N TYR A 28 -8.06 -27.83 -12.23
CA TYR A 28 -8.03 -26.52 -12.87
C TYR A 28 -6.61 -25.94 -12.87
N LYS A 29 -6.28 -25.23 -13.96
CA LYS A 29 -5.04 -24.45 -14.00
C LYS A 29 -5.17 -23.27 -13.05
N VAL A 30 -4.29 -23.21 -12.07
CA VAL A 30 -4.26 -22.12 -11.09
C VAL A 30 -3.64 -20.87 -11.74
N SER A 31 -4.43 -19.82 -11.92
CA SER A 31 -3.94 -18.50 -12.34
C SER A 31 -3.75 -17.58 -11.12
N ALA A 32 -2.98 -16.50 -11.31
CA ALA A 32 -2.79 -15.51 -10.26
C ALA A 32 -4.10 -14.81 -9.87
N GLU A 33 -4.97 -14.56 -10.86
CA GLU A 33 -6.30 -13.98 -10.66
C GLU A 33 -7.19 -14.87 -9.81
N LEU A 34 -7.29 -16.16 -10.17
CA LEU A 34 -8.10 -17.12 -9.41
C LEU A 34 -7.61 -17.24 -7.97
N LEU A 35 -6.30 -17.31 -7.80
CA LEU A 35 -5.67 -17.41 -6.48
C LEU A 35 -5.94 -16.16 -5.63
N ALA A 36 -5.83 -14.98 -6.24
CA ALA A 36 -6.11 -13.70 -5.57
C ALA A 36 -7.58 -13.58 -5.16
N GLU A 37 -8.51 -13.95 -6.06
CA GLU A 37 -9.96 -13.89 -5.83
C GLU A 37 -10.38 -14.82 -4.69
N ILE A 38 -9.96 -16.09 -4.72
CA ILE A 38 -10.29 -17.06 -3.67
C ILE A 38 -9.70 -16.59 -2.33
N SER A 39 -8.43 -16.14 -2.32
CA SER A 39 -7.77 -15.67 -1.10
C SER A 39 -8.45 -14.44 -0.52
N TYR A 40 -8.84 -13.48 -1.35
CA TYR A 40 -9.61 -12.31 -0.93
C TYR A 40 -10.97 -12.71 -0.34
N ARG A 41 -11.69 -13.61 -1.01
CA ARG A 41 -12.97 -14.10 -0.52
C ARG A 41 -12.83 -14.75 0.86
N VAL A 42 -11.86 -15.65 1.03
CA VAL A 42 -11.63 -16.34 2.30
C VAL A 42 -11.20 -15.37 3.40
N GLU A 43 -10.19 -14.53 3.14
CA GLU A 43 -9.58 -13.69 4.18
C GLU A 43 -10.44 -12.47 4.54
N VAL A 44 -11.14 -11.89 3.58
CA VAL A 44 -11.84 -10.61 3.78
C VAL A 44 -13.35 -10.82 3.85
N ILE A 45 -13.96 -11.53 2.90
CA ILE A 45 -15.42 -11.63 2.83
C ILE A 45 -15.95 -12.60 3.88
N GLU A 46 -15.46 -13.84 3.91
CA GLU A 46 -16.01 -14.89 4.79
C GLU A 46 -15.65 -14.63 6.27
N ILE A 47 -14.47 -14.07 6.55
CA ILE A 47 -14.05 -13.72 7.92
C ILE A 47 -14.62 -12.35 8.35
N GLY A 48 -15.04 -11.49 7.40
CA GLY A 48 -15.59 -10.17 7.68
C GLY A 48 -14.56 -9.10 8.04
N ASN A 49 -13.33 -9.22 7.53
CA ASN A 49 -12.27 -8.24 7.73
C ASN A 49 -12.55 -6.93 7.00
N SER A 50 -12.05 -5.82 7.54
CA SER A 50 -12.19 -4.47 6.94
C SER A 50 -11.22 -4.20 5.78
N GLY A 51 -10.37 -5.16 5.40
CA GLY A 51 -9.35 -5.04 4.36
C GLY A 51 -9.93 -4.88 2.94
N GLY A 52 -9.06 -4.47 2.01
CA GLY A 52 -9.33 -4.44 0.57
C GLY A 52 -8.65 -5.62 -0.14
N LYS A 53 -8.63 -5.56 -1.48
CA LYS A 53 -8.08 -6.62 -2.35
C LYS A 53 -6.56 -6.55 -2.54
N MET A 54 -5.91 -5.47 -2.10
CA MET A 54 -4.53 -5.14 -2.46
C MET A 54 -3.52 -6.26 -2.14
N ASP A 55 -3.57 -6.79 -0.93
CA ASP A 55 -2.59 -7.75 -0.44
C ASP A 55 -2.67 -9.07 -1.20
N GLN A 56 -3.88 -9.61 -1.36
CA GLN A 56 -4.09 -10.89 -2.03
C GLN A 56 -3.69 -10.83 -3.51
N TYR A 57 -4.05 -9.74 -4.19
CA TYR A 57 -3.68 -9.55 -5.60
C TYR A 57 -2.17 -9.32 -5.77
N THR A 58 -1.56 -8.44 -4.96
CA THR A 58 -0.12 -8.16 -5.07
C THR A 58 0.72 -9.41 -4.81
N ILE A 59 0.38 -10.21 -3.81
CA ILE A 59 1.12 -11.44 -3.49
C ILE A 59 0.92 -12.51 -4.57
N SER A 60 -0.32 -12.68 -5.07
CA SER A 60 -0.60 -13.69 -6.10
C SER A 60 0.09 -13.39 -7.42
N PHE A 61 0.18 -12.13 -7.83
CA PHE A 61 0.88 -11.73 -9.05
C PHE A 61 2.40 -11.63 -8.88
N GLY A 62 2.88 -11.29 -7.68
CA GLY A 62 4.31 -11.19 -7.35
C GLY A 62 5.07 -10.12 -8.12
N LYS A 63 4.39 -9.11 -8.64
CA LYS A 63 4.94 -7.99 -9.42
C LYS A 63 4.49 -6.65 -8.82
N THR A 64 5.00 -5.56 -9.36
CA THR A 64 4.32 -4.27 -9.20
C THR A 64 3.06 -4.31 -10.04
N ILE A 65 1.91 -4.03 -9.42
CA ILE A 65 0.63 -4.07 -10.11
C ILE A 65 -0.15 -2.78 -9.92
N PHE A 66 -0.95 -2.42 -10.91
CA PHE A 66 -2.10 -1.54 -10.73
C PHE A 66 -3.35 -2.42 -10.73
N LEU A 67 -4.14 -2.31 -9.68
CA LEU A 67 -5.41 -3.01 -9.53
C LEU A 67 -6.56 -2.00 -9.64
N ASP A 68 -7.32 -2.09 -10.72
CA ASP A 68 -8.62 -1.45 -10.82
C ASP A 68 -9.64 -2.28 -10.06
N THR A 69 -10.07 -1.76 -8.89
CA THR A 69 -10.99 -2.48 -8.01
C THR A 69 -12.46 -2.38 -8.44
N LEU A 70 -12.77 -1.56 -9.44
CA LEU A 70 -14.11 -1.47 -10.03
C LEU A 70 -14.32 -2.58 -11.05
N GLU A 71 -13.31 -2.81 -11.91
CA GLU A 71 -13.36 -3.82 -12.97
C GLU A 71 -12.66 -5.14 -12.59
N ASP A 72 -12.03 -5.21 -11.41
CA ASP A 72 -11.15 -6.29 -10.95
C ASP A 72 -10.01 -6.61 -11.95
N LYS A 73 -9.56 -5.56 -12.62
CA LYS A 73 -8.54 -5.67 -13.66
C LYS A 73 -7.16 -5.36 -13.11
N VAL A 74 -6.22 -6.27 -13.37
CA VAL A 74 -4.81 -6.13 -12.97
C VAL A 74 -3.95 -5.75 -14.17
N THR A 75 -3.13 -4.71 -14.00
CA THR A 75 -2.06 -4.37 -14.94
C THR A 75 -0.72 -4.57 -14.25
N PRO A 76 0.04 -5.62 -14.62
CA PRO A 76 1.38 -5.86 -14.05
C PRO A 76 2.44 -5.02 -14.75
N TYR A 77 3.45 -4.61 -13.98
CA TYR A 77 4.61 -3.84 -14.45
C TYR A 77 5.92 -4.56 -14.10
N ASP A 78 6.85 -4.55 -15.05
CA ASP A 78 8.17 -5.21 -14.90
C ASP A 78 9.32 -4.22 -14.70
N HIS A 79 9.04 -2.94 -14.46
CA HIS A 79 10.07 -1.96 -14.17
C HIS A 79 10.88 -2.34 -12.93
N ASP A 80 12.20 -2.21 -13.04
CA ASP A 80 13.07 -2.31 -11.89
C ASP A 80 12.92 -1.06 -11.03
N LEU A 81 12.51 -1.28 -9.80
CA LEU A 81 12.55 -0.26 -8.76
C LEU A 81 13.94 -0.30 -8.11
N CYS A 82 14.35 0.84 -7.57
CA CYS A 82 15.53 0.92 -6.72
C CYS A 82 15.40 0.05 -5.45
N ASP A 83 16.42 -0.01 -4.63
CA ASP A 83 16.38 -0.75 -3.36
C ASP A 83 15.19 -0.28 -2.50
N MET A 84 14.40 -1.22 -2.02
CA MET A 84 13.32 -1.00 -1.06
C MET A 84 13.80 -1.42 0.33
N ILE A 85 14.12 -0.45 1.17
CA ILE A 85 14.55 -0.70 2.54
C ILE A 85 13.31 -0.71 3.42
N ILE A 86 13.11 -1.80 4.13
CA ILE A 86 12.02 -1.97 5.09
C ILE A 86 12.58 -1.76 6.50
N GLY A 87 11.91 -0.91 7.27
CA GLY A 87 12.10 -0.81 8.71
C GLY A 87 10.83 -1.24 9.43
N VAL A 88 10.95 -2.17 10.37
CA VAL A 88 9.83 -2.67 11.19
C VAL A 88 9.88 -2.02 12.56
N SER A 89 8.84 -1.29 12.95
CA SER A 89 8.76 -0.66 14.25
C SER A 89 8.49 -1.67 15.38
N ASN A 90 8.74 -1.27 16.61
CA ASN A 90 8.43 -2.07 17.80
C ASN A 90 6.93 -2.01 18.16
N GLN A 91 6.17 -1.13 17.53
CA GLN A 91 4.76 -0.93 17.84
C GLN A 91 3.87 -1.94 17.11
N GLN A 92 3.04 -2.63 17.88
CA GLN A 92 2.00 -3.49 17.32
C GLN A 92 0.90 -2.63 16.70
N LYS A 93 0.32 -3.14 15.61
CA LYS A 93 -0.82 -2.48 14.96
C LYS A 93 -2.11 -2.75 15.73
N ASP A 94 -2.85 -1.68 16.04
CA ASP A 94 -4.29 -1.74 16.29
C ASP A 94 -5.01 -1.20 15.04
N THR A 95 -5.37 -2.12 14.15
CA THR A 95 -5.74 -1.76 12.77
C THR A 95 -7.23 -1.77 12.51
N GLU A 96 -8.00 -2.61 13.20
CA GLU A 96 -9.39 -2.88 12.79
C GLU A 96 -10.31 -1.67 13.03
N GLY A 97 -10.26 -1.09 14.21
CA GLY A 97 -11.04 0.11 14.56
C GLY A 97 -10.61 1.33 13.73
N LEU A 98 -9.30 1.50 13.52
CA LEU A 98 -8.75 2.59 12.73
C LEU A 98 -9.20 2.52 11.27
N LEU A 99 -9.02 1.39 10.60
CA LEU A 99 -9.43 1.21 9.19
C LEU A 99 -10.93 1.42 8.99
N LYS A 100 -11.75 0.90 9.89
CA LYS A 100 -13.20 1.07 9.83
C LYS A 100 -13.57 2.56 9.92
N LYS A 101 -12.98 3.31 10.85
CA LYS A 101 -13.19 4.75 11.00
C LYS A 101 -12.78 5.51 9.74
N LEU A 102 -11.58 5.26 9.21
CA LEU A 102 -11.05 5.93 8.02
C LEU A 102 -11.97 5.69 6.81
N LYS A 103 -12.34 4.44 6.56
CA LYS A 103 -13.24 4.05 5.46
C LYS A 103 -14.61 4.70 5.59
N THR A 104 -15.21 4.66 6.78
CA THR A 104 -16.53 5.23 7.02
C THR A 104 -16.54 6.73 6.77
N ASN A 105 -15.59 7.48 7.32
CA ASN A 105 -15.53 8.93 7.15
C ASN A 105 -15.21 9.35 5.71
N ALA A 106 -14.35 8.60 5.01
CA ALA A 106 -14.11 8.83 3.60
C ALA A 106 -15.39 8.64 2.76
N LEU A 107 -16.14 7.56 2.99
CA LEU A 107 -17.40 7.31 2.27
C LEU A 107 -18.46 8.36 2.57
N ILE A 108 -18.63 8.76 3.84
CA ILE A 108 -19.55 9.83 4.23
C ILE A 108 -19.20 11.14 3.51
N SER A 109 -17.93 11.53 3.53
CA SER A 109 -17.47 12.77 2.90
C SER A 109 -17.70 12.77 1.39
N ILE A 110 -17.43 11.65 0.71
CA ILE A 110 -17.66 11.47 -0.72
C ILE A 110 -19.16 11.54 -1.04
N ASP A 111 -20.01 10.89 -0.24
CA ASP A 111 -21.46 10.91 -0.44
C ASP A 111 -22.05 12.32 -0.27
N LEU A 112 -21.61 13.07 0.73
CA LEU A 112 -22.01 14.48 0.93
C LEU A 112 -21.61 15.34 -0.26
N VAL A 113 -20.40 15.19 -0.80
CA VAL A 113 -19.97 15.91 -2.00
C VAL A 113 -20.81 15.52 -3.21
N LYS A 114 -21.08 14.22 -3.43
CA LYS A 114 -21.94 13.76 -4.54
C LYS A 114 -23.35 14.30 -4.46
N LYS A 115 -23.95 14.38 -3.27
CA LYS A 115 -25.29 14.97 -3.08
C LYS A 115 -25.34 16.45 -3.45
N LYS A 116 -24.30 17.20 -3.08
CA LYS A 116 -24.22 18.65 -3.34
C LYS A 116 -23.77 18.96 -4.77
N PHE A 117 -22.92 18.10 -5.34
CA PHE A 117 -22.39 18.23 -6.70
C PHE A 117 -22.67 16.95 -7.51
N PRO A 118 -23.89 16.80 -8.09
CA PRO A 118 -24.28 15.57 -8.79
C PRO A 118 -23.41 15.20 -9.98
N LYS A 119 -22.62 16.14 -10.52
CA LYS A 119 -21.66 15.90 -11.61
C LYS A 119 -20.28 15.48 -11.11
N PHE A 120 -20.08 15.41 -9.78
CA PHE A 120 -18.82 14.96 -9.23
C PHE A 120 -18.67 13.45 -9.49
N ASP A 121 -17.58 13.09 -10.15
CA ASP A 121 -17.20 11.71 -10.44
C ASP A 121 -15.88 11.38 -9.74
N ILE A 122 -15.93 10.50 -8.74
CA ILE A 122 -14.77 10.04 -7.99
C ILE A 122 -13.74 9.34 -8.89
N TYR A 123 -14.19 8.71 -9.99
CA TYR A 123 -13.33 7.98 -10.92
C TYR A 123 -12.57 8.89 -11.90
N ASN A 124 -12.89 10.19 -11.92
CA ASN A 124 -12.19 11.18 -12.70
C ASN A 124 -11.59 12.32 -11.83
N PRO A 125 -10.77 11.98 -10.81
CA PRO A 125 -10.32 12.94 -9.80
C PRO A 125 -9.37 14.01 -10.37
N LEU A 126 -8.69 13.73 -11.49
CA LEU A 126 -7.72 14.66 -12.10
C LEU A 126 -8.39 15.90 -12.71
N SER A 127 -9.69 15.84 -13.01
CA SER A 127 -10.45 16.94 -13.62
C SER A 127 -10.92 18.01 -12.64
N TYR A 128 -10.68 17.83 -11.32
CA TYR A 128 -11.26 18.71 -10.30
C TYR A 128 -10.20 19.45 -9.49
N ASP A 129 -10.53 20.72 -9.18
CA ASP A 129 -9.96 21.43 -8.05
C ASP A 129 -10.68 20.97 -6.77
N LEU A 130 -9.94 20.39 -5.83
CA LEU A 130 -10.51 19.83 -4.60
C LEU A 130 -10.99 20.89 -3.63
N GLU A 131 -10.40 22.08 -3.62
CA GLU A 131 -10.71 23.12 -2.62
C GLU A 131 -12.18 23.52 -2.67
N LYS A 132 -12.79 23.60 -3.87
CA LYS A 132 -14.20 23.91 -4.01
C LYS A 132 -15.16 22.90 -3.34
N PHE A 133 -14.72 21.67 -3.16
CA PHE A 133 -15.52 20.64 -2.47
C PHE A 133 -15.25 20.65 -0.97
N LEU A 134 -14.00 20.93 -0.58
CA LEU A 134 -13.58 20.94 0.83
C LEU A 134 -14.30 22.02 1.64
N ILE A 135 -14.52 23.21 1.06
CA ILE A 135 -15.23 24.31 1.74
C ILE A 135 -16.68 23.94 2.07
N GLU A 136 -17.25 22.95 1.38
CA GLU A 136 -18.62 22.52 1.52
C GLU A 136 -18.80 21.34 2.50
N LEU A 137 -17.70 20.83 3.03
CA LEU A 137 -17.67 19.78 4.05
C LEU A 137 -17.39 20.36 5.43
N ASP A 138 -17.95 19.71 6.44
CA ASP A 138 -17.57 19.95 7.84
C ASP A 138 -16.06 19.74 8.03
N GLU A 139 -15.44 20.57 8.87
CA GLU A 139 -13.99 20.53 9.09
C GLU A 139 -13.44 19.15 9.45
N GLU A 140 -14.21 18.39 10.23
CA GLU A 140 -13.86 17.03 10.64
C GLU A 140 -13.81 16.03 9.48
N LEU A 141 -14.56 16.25 8.40
CA LEU A 141 -14.62 15.36 7.24
C LEU A 141 -13.65 15.74 6.13
N ARG A 142 -13.19 16.99 6.09
CA ARG A 142 -12.26 17.51 5.06
C ARG A 142 -10.99 16.66 4.90
N PRO A 143 -10.30 16.25 5.99
CA PRO A 143 -9.09 15.44 5.85
C PRO A 143 -9.35 14.09 5.17
N TYR A 144 -10.45 13.43 5.46
CA TYR A 144 -10.78 12.14 4.88
C TYR A 144 -11.10 12.24 3.39
N PHE A 145 -11.86 13.26 2.98
CA PHE A 145 -12.12 13.53 1.57
C PHE A 145 -10.84 13.88 0.82
N ARG A 146 -10.05 14.82 1.37
CA ARG A 146 -8.76 15.24 0.77
C ARG A 146 -7.84 14.05 0.57
N ALA A 147 -7.67 13.21 1.59
CA ALA A 147 -6.83 12.02 1.51
C ALA A 147 -7.37 10.99 0.51
N ALA A 148 -8.67 10.72 0.51
CA ALA A 148 -9.26 9.75 -0.42
C ALA A 148 -9.05 10.15 -1.88
N ILE A 149 -9.39 11.38 -2.23
CA ILE A 149 -9.27 11.87 -3.61
C ILE A 149 -7.79 12.14 -3.98
N GLY A 150 -7.02 12.71 -3.04
CA GLY A 150 -5.58 12.97 -3.24
C GLY A 150 -4.78 11.68 -3.47
N ASN A 151 -5.00 10.65 -2.67
CA ASN A 151 -4.35 9.34 -2.84
C ASN A 151 -4.74 8.70 -4.18
N TYR A 152 -5.99 8.83 -4.62
CA TYR A 152 -6.40 8.31 -5.91
C TYR A 152 -5.74 9.08 -7.06
N LYS A 153 -5.64 10.42 -7.00
CA LYS A 153 -4.86 11.22 -7.96
C LYS A 153 -3.41 10.77 -8.04
N ILE A 154 -2.77 10.53 -6.89
CA ILE A 154 -1.39 10.03 -6.82
C ILE A 154 -1.29 8.67 -7.50
N THR A 155 -2.23 7.76 -7.24
CA THR A 155 -2.26 6.42 -7.83
C THR A 155 -2.35 6.49 -9.36
N LEU A 156 -3.24 7.32 -9.91
CA LEU A 156 -3.35 7.51 -11.37
C LEU A 156 -2.10 8.15 -11.97
N ASN A 157 -1.48 9.11 -11.29
CA ASN A 157 -0.22 9.71 -11.74
C ASN A 157 0.94 8.70 -11.71
N ALA A 158 0.98 7.82 -10.71
CA ALA A 158 1.95 6.73 -10.65
C ALA A 158 1.69 5.71 -11.77
N GLN A 159 0.44 5.32 -12.02
CA GLN A 159 0.07 4.45 -13.13
C GLN A 159 0.52 5.04 -14.49
N ASN A 160 0.28 6.32 -14.71
CA ASN A 160 0.73 7.01 -15.92
C ASN A 160 2.26 6.98 -16.07
N GLU A 161 3.00 7.01 -14.95
CA GLU A 161 4.46 6.90 -14.99
C GLU A 161 4.91 5.46 -15.27
N PHE A 162 4.28 4.47 -14.64
CA PHE A 162 4.55 3.05 -14.90
C PHE A 162 4.19 2.60 -16.32
N ASN A 163 3.28 3.27 -17.01
CA ASN A 163 2.92 2.98 -18.41
C ASN A 163 3.99 3.44 -19.41
N LYS A 164 5.00 4.20 -18.98
CA LYS A 164 6.08 4.64 -19.86
C LYS A 164 7.12 3.54 -20.07
N SER A 165 7.85 3.60 -21.18
CA SER A 165 8.96 2.67 -21.45
C SER A 165 10.09 2.77 -20.43
N PHE A 166 10.31 3.96 -19.85
CA PHE A 166 11.31 4.22 -18.81
C PHE A 166 10.64 4.86 -17.59
N LEU A 167 10.84 4.26 -16.44
CA LEU A 167 10.30 4.73 -15.19
C LEU A 167 11.17 5.87 -14.62
N ASN A 168 10.55 7.02 -14.35
CA ASN A 168 11.22 8.11 -13.66
C ASN A 168 11.09 7.89 -12.14
N ILE A 169 12.16 7.38 -11.53
CA ILE A 169 12.21 7.09 -10.08
C ILE A 169 12.03 8.35 -9.22
N GLU A 170 12.56 9.49 -9.63
CA GLU A 170 12.38 10.75 -8.89
C GLU A 170 10.91 11.15 -8.81
N LYS A 171 10.18 10.99 -9.93
CA LYS A 171 8.74 11.27 -9.96
C LYS A 171 7.95 10.29 -9.10
N ILE A 172 8.28 8.99 -9.14
CA ILE A 172 7.66 7.98 -8.25
C ILE A 172 7.96 8.30 -6.79
N SER A 173 9.21 8.68 -6.47
CA SER A 173 9.60 9.07 -5.12
C SER A 173 8.80 10.28 -4.62
N LYS A 174 8.63 11.31 -5.46
CA LYS A 174 7.80 12.47 -5.12
C LYS A 174 6.35 12.08 -4.83
N LEU A 175 5.73 11.26 -5.69
CA LEU A 175 4.37 10.75 -5.49
C LEU A 175 4.25 9.91 -4.21
N MET A 176 5.27 9.14 -3.88
CA MET A 176 5.32 8.34 -2.66
C MET A 176 5.38 9.24 -1.40
N SER A 177 6.17 10.31 -1.44
CA SER A 177 6.24 11.30 -0.35
C SER A 177 4.94 12.09 -0.20
N GLU A 178 4.30 12.49 -1.31
CA GLU A 178 2.98 13.13 -1.29
C GLU A 178 1.92 12.20 -0.68
N HIS A 179 1.93 10.91 -1.04
CA HIS A 179 1.05 9.91 -0.43
C HIS A 179 1.28 9.83 1.09
N HIS A 180 2.55 9.75 1.52
CA HIS A 180 2.86 9.73 2.97
C HIS A 180 2.35 10.97 3.68
N SER A 181 2.43 12.15 3.06
CA SER A 181 1.91 13.40 3.62
C SER A 181 0.41 13.33 3.92
N PHE A 182 -0.41 12.75 3.04
CA PHE A 182 -1.84 12.52 3.32
C PHE A 182 -2.04 11.55 4.49
N LEU A 183 -1.26 10.48 4.54
CA LEU A 183 -1.35 9.48 5.61
C LEU A 183 -1.00 10.07 6.97
N LYS A 184 0.03 10.92 7.03
CA LYS A 184 0.51 11.58 8.25
C LYS A 184 -0.37 12.74 8.66
N ASN A 185 -0.62 13.70 7.77
CA ASN A 185 -1.20 14.99 8.11
C ASN A 185 -2.72 14.99 8.14
N ASP A 186 -3.36 14.31 7.16
CA ASP A 186 -4.81 14.25 7.05
C ASP A 186 -5.38 13.06 7.84
N LEU A 187 -4.86 11.86 7.62
CA LEU A 187 -5.40 10.65 8.26
C LEU A 187 -4.80 10.36 9.64
N LYS A 188 -3.66 10.98 9.98
CA LYS A 188 -2.97 10.86 11.29
C LYS A 188 -2.74 9.40 11.69
N ILE A 189 -2.31 8.57 10.73
CA ILE A 189 -2.08 7.13 10.94
C ILE A 189 -0.62 6.78 11.24
N THR A 190 0.25 7.77 11.36
CA THR A 190 1.63 7.57 11.80
C THR A 190 1.73 7.61 13.33
N THR A 191 2.82 7.09 13.84
CA THR A 191 3.18 7.14 15.27
C THR A 191 4.51 7.87 15.43
N PRO A 192 4.87 8.35 16.64
CA PRO A 192 6.15 9.00 16.84
C PRO A 192 7.36 8.16 16.42
N GLU A 193 7.31 6.82 16.61
CA GLU A 193 8.37 5.91 16.18
C GLU A 193 8.45 5.84 14.64
N ILE A 194 7.31 5.72 13.96
CA ILE A 194 7.24 5.74 12.48
C ILE A 194 7.78 7.06 11.93
N ASP A 195 7.40 8.18 12.53
CA ASP A 195 7.89 9.50 12.11
C ASP A 195 9.40 9.63 12.31
N LEU A 196 9.94 9.15 13.43
CA LEU A 196 11.38 9.11 13.69
C LEU A 196 12.13 8.26 12.65
N MET A 197 11.61 7.07 12.33
CA MET A 197 12.22 6.20 11.32
C MET A 197 12.26 6.86 9.94
N ILE A 198 11.19 7.53 9.54
CA ILE A 198 11.11 8.26 8.26
C ILE A 198 12.10 9.42 8.25
N ASP A 199 12.13 10.23 9.30
CA ASP A 199 13.08 11.35 9.43
C ASP A 199 14.54 10.86 9.34
N ILE A 200 14.86 9.73 9.94
CA ILE A 200 16.19 9.13 9.88
C ILE A 200 16.49 8.67 8.44
N ALA A 201 15.56 7.99 7.78
CA ALA A 201 15.78 7.53 6.42
C ALA A 201 16.02 8.72 5.46
N ASP A 202 15.19 9.74 5.54
CA ASP A 202 15.28 10.92 4.67
C ASP A 202 16.58 11.71 4.92
N LYS A 203 17.00 11.93 6.18
CA LYS A 203 18.29 12.56 6.55
C LYS A 203 19.51 11.74 6.11
N ASN A 204 19.34 10.45 5.85
CA ASN A 204 20.42 9.57 5.40
C ASN A 204 20.36 9.24 3.90
N GLY A 205 19.55 9.99 3.13
CA GLY A 205 19.57 9.98 1.67
C GLY A 205 18.54 9.09 1.00
N SER A 206 17.47 8.68 1.72
CA SER A 206 16.31 8.07 1.08
C SER A 206 15.73 9.01 0.02
N LEU A 207 15.36 8.45 -1.13
CA LEU A 207 14.65 9.20 -2.18
C LEU A 207 13.21 9.52 -1.78
N ALA A 208 12.59 8.63 -1.03
CA ALA A 208 11.28 8.79 -0.42
C ALA A 208 11.07 7.72 0.64
N SER A 209 10.28 8.05 1.65
CA SER A 209 9.93 7.13 2.72
C SER A 209 8.44 7.22 3.03
N LYS A 210 7.80 6.10 3.34
CA LYS A 210 6.39 6.09 3.73
C LYS A 210 6.04 4.91 4.62
N ILE A 211 4.98 5.10 5.42
CA ILE A 211 4.37 4.00 6.17
C ILE A 211 3.74 2.95 5.24
N VAL A 212 3.79 1.69 5.62
CA VAL A 212 3.22 0.55 4.88
C VAL A 212 1.94 0.05 5.54
N GLY A 213 0.93 -0.24 4.72
CA GLY A 213 -0.34 -0.82 5.17
C GLY A 213 -1.24 0.19 5.87
N SER A 214 -2.00 -0.28 6.87
CA SER A 214 -3.06 0.47 7.54
C SER A 214 -2.60 1.58 8.47
N GLY A 215 -1.31 1.64 8.82
CA GLY A 215 -0.80 2.58 9.81
C GLY A 215 -1.01 2.12 11.27
N GLY A 216 -0.86 3.04 12.21
CA GLY A 216 -0.94 2.74 13.64
C GLY A 216 0.25 1.95 14.19
N GLY A 217 1.39 1.93 13.51
CA GLY A 217 2.57 1.12 13.75
C GLY A 217 2.95 0.25 12.54
N GLY A 218 3.67 -0.83 12.75
CA GLY A 218 4.10 -1.75 11.69
C GLY A 218 5.40 -1.31 11.01
N SER A 219 5.38 -1.12 9.69
CA SER A 219 6.62 -0.89 8.93
C SER A 219 6.60 0.40 8.12
N ILE A 220 7.78 0.83 7.74
CA ILE A 220 7.99 1.81 6.67
C ILE A 220 8.73 1.18 5.50
N VAL A 221 8.59 1.77 4.32
CA VAL A 221 9.43 1.51 3.16
C VAL A 221 10.15 2.77 2.75
N CYS A 222 11.46 2.65 2.47
CA CYS A 222 12.30 3.72 1.97
C CYS A 222 12.88 3.31 0.63
N LEU A 223 12.98 4.23 -0.32
CA LEU A 223 13.59 4.00 -1.62
C LEU A 223 15.04 4.53 -1.63
N SER A 224 15.96 3.76 -2.21
CA SER A 224 17.35 4.17 -2.38
C SER A 224 17.88 3.71 -3.73
N ASN A 225 18.58 4.59 -4.43
CA ASN A 225 19.16 4.31 -5.75
C ASN A 225 20.61 3.81 -5.71
N ASN A 226 21.20 3.65 -4.52
CA ASN A 226 22.56 3.13 -4.38
C ASN A 226 22.75 2.34 -3.08
N LYS A 227 23.66 1.38 -3.13
CA LYS A 227 23.94 0.44 -2.03
C LYS A 227 24.53 1.11 -0.79
N GLU A 228 25.26 2.20 -0.95
CA GLU A 228 25.88 2.92 0.17
C GLU A 228 24.79 3.57 1.03
N THR A 229 23.86 4.28 0.40
CA THR A 229 22.68 4.86 1.07
C THR A 229 21.84 3.77 1.73
N SER A 230 21.58 2.65 1.02
CA SER A 230 20.84 1.53 1.59
C SER A 230 21.51 0.97 2.86
N ALA A 231 22.82 0.75 2.82
CA ALA A 231 23.58 0.28 3.98
C ALA A 231 23.59 1.28 5.14
N LYS A 232 23.69 2.58 4.83
CA LYS A 232 23.65 3.66 5.82
C LYS A 232 22.31 3.72 6.54
N ILE A 233 21.19 3.65 5.81
CA ILE A 233 19.85 3.64 6.38
C ILE A 233 19.66 2.40 7.28
N LEU A 234 20.03 1.20 6.80
CA LEU A 234 19.94 -0.02 7.60
C LEU A 234 20.73 0.07 8.90
N LYS A 235 21.96 0.60 8.82
CA LYS A 235 22.79 0.83 10.02
C LYS A 235 22.09 1.76 11.01
N LYS A 236 21.50 2.86 10.53
CA LYS A 236 20.78 3.83 11.37
C LYS A 236 19.54 3.22 12.01
N PHE A 237 18.78 2.41 11.30
CA PHE A 237 17.64 1.70 11.88
C PHE A 237 18.07 0.74 12.99
N ASN A 238 19.17 0.01 12.80
CA ASN A 238 19.71 -0.84 13.87
C ASN A 238 20.21 -0.05 15.09
N GLU A 239 20.84 1.13 14.86
CA GLU A 239 21.30 2.01 15.94
C GLU A 239 20.16 2.55 16.82
N ILE A 240 18.99 2.81 16.26
CA ILE A 240 17.82 3.26 17.02
C ILE A 240 16.96 2.10 17.56
N GLY A 241 17.35 0.86 17.29
CA GLY A 241 16.71 -0.32 17.87
C GLY A 241 15.33 -0.63 17.27
N VAL A 242 15.13 -0.42 15.95
CA VAL A 242 13.92 -0.94 15.29
C VAL A 242 13.87 -2.46 15.41
N LYS A 243 12.67 -3.03 15.39
CA LYS A 243 12.48 -4.47 15.55
C LYS A 243 13.24 -5.29 14.51
N GLU A 244 13.24 -4.82 13.26
CA GLU A 244 13.94 -5.46 12.14
C GLU A 244 14.15 -4.44 11.01
N ALA A 245 15.26 -4.58 10.27
CA ALA A 245 15.49 -3.79 9.05
C ALA A 245 16.17 -4.63 7.98
N PHE A 246 15.70 -4.56 6.73
CA PHE A 246 16.24 -5.33 5.60
C PHE A 246 15.91 -4.68 4.26
N ILE A 247 16.64 -5.09 3.22
CA ILE A 247 16.31 -4.74 1.83
C ILE A 247 15.36 -5.79 1.28
N ALA A 248 14.15 -5.34 0.90
CA ALA A 248 13.17 -6.19 0.25
C ALA A 248 13.46 -6.32 -1.24
N LYS A 249 13.24 -7.52 -1.76
CA LYS A 249 13.27 -7.79 -3.20
C LYS A 249 11.85 -8.02 -3.70
N ARG A 250 11.59 -7.61 -4.95
CA ARG A 250 10.32 -7.91 -5.62
C ARG A 250 10.15 -9.44 -5.70
N GLY A 251 8.99 -9.93 -5.26
CA GLY A 251 8.62 -11.32 -5.36
C GLY A 251 8.26 -11.72 -6.79
N SER A 252 8.13 -13.02 -7.02
CA SER A 252 7.71 -13.61 -8.31
C SER A 252 6.35 -14.30 -8.25
N GLY A 253 5.57 -14.02 -7.19
CA GLY A 253 4.34 -14.75 -6.89
C GLY A 253 4.61 -16.14 -6.26
N PRO A 254 3.56 -16.84 -5.85
CA PRO A 254 3.67 -18.16 -5.25
C PRO A 254 4.12 -19.20 -6.28
N LYS A 255 4.95 -20.14 -5.85
CA LYS A 255 5.48 -21.23 -6.68
C LYS A 255 5.30 -22.57 -5.97
N ILE A 256 5.04 -23.61 -6.74
CA ILE A 256 5.13 -24.99 -6.28
C ILE A 256 6.55 -25.48 -6.55
N ILE A 257 7.22 -25.97 -5.51
CA ILE A 257 8.51 -26.64 -5.62
C ILE A 257 8.26 -28.12 -5.36
N ILE A 258 8.53 -28.94 -6.36
CA ILE A 258 8.47 -30.41 -6.24
C ILE A 258 9.91 -30.86 -6.06
N ASN A 259 10.25 -31.39 -4.89
CA ASN A 259 11.54 -32.06 -4.66
C ASN A 259 11.39 -33.49 -5.15
N GLU A 260 12.15 -33.85 -6.17
CA GLU A 260 12.30 -35.22 -6.65
C GLU A 260 13.08 -36.08 -5.65
#